data_977975faeddf9fea2d50e43a15ea1003
#
_entry.id   977975faeddf9fea2d50e43a15ea1003
#
_cell.length_a   1.000
_cell.length_b   1.000
_cell.length_c   1.000
_cell.angle_alpha   90.00
_cell.angle_beta   90.00
_cell.angle_gamma   90.00
#
_symmetry.space_group_name_H-M   'P 1'
#
loop_
_entity.id
_entity.type
_entity.pdbx_description
1 polymer ?
#
loop_
_entity_poly.entity_id
_entity_poly.type
_entity_poly.pdbx_seq_one_letter_code
_entity_poly.pdbx_strand_id
1 'polypeptide(L)'
;MKNHKVEKGCILAALLFVLLWIGGSFPVNAKETGRGRVLFISSYSYAWETIPQQIDGIRKSLGDDVTIDYKFMDTKNVDTAENVHLFYKSLSYYLSQVPAYDVVIVGDDAAYNFVLVYRKIFGNTPIVFEGVNNVSKALAMDYNPNVTGIIENQTYGNTIALAQKIYPEAAHIVAIVDNTVTGLS
;
A
#
# COMPACT_ATOMS: atom_id res chain seq x y z
N MET A 1 10.62 -73.41 13.23
CA MET A 1 10.59 -72.18 14.11
C MET A 1 11.42 -71.01 13.57
N LYS A 2 11.58 -70.78 12.25
CA LYS A 2 12.40 -69.68 11.73
C LYS A 2 11.61 -68.57 11.04
N ASN A 3 10.34 -68.74 10.70
CA ASN A 3 9.56 -67.77 9.91
C ASN A 3 8.90 -66.64 10.76
N HIS A 4 8.60 -66.87 12.04
CA HIS A 4 7.91 -65.84 12.87
C HIS A 4 8.77 -64.65 13.29
N LYS A 5 10.15 -64.77 13.26
CA LYS A 5 11.02 -63.65 13.60
C LYS A 5 11.22 -62.64 12.45
N VAL A 6 11.15 -63.12 11.20
CA VAL A 6 11.30 -62.29 9.99
C VAL A 6 10.06 -61.40 9.79
N GLU A 7 8.85 -61.96 9.97
CA GLU A 7 7.58 -61.22 9.82
C GLU A 7 7.48 -60.06 10.85
N LYS A 8 7.88 -60.31 12.11
CA LYS A 8 7.84 -59.23 13.14
C LYS A 8 8.81 -58.10 12.87
N GLY A 9 10.01 -58.40 12.28
CA GLY A 9 11.00 -57.42 11.89
C GLY A 9 10.50 -56.56 10.71
N CYS A 10 9.86 -57.14 9.72
CA CYS A 10 9.28 -56.40 8.56
C CYS A 10 8.11 -55.50 8.98
N ILE A 11 7.25 -55.93 9.90
CA ILE A 11 6.14 -55.14 10.39
C ILE A 11 6.64 -53.97 11.23
N LEU A 12 7.67 -54.17 12.06
CA LEU A 12 8.26 -53.10 12.85
C LEU A 12 8.98 -52.06 11.98
N ALA A 13 9.70 -52.48 10.94
CA ALA A 13 10.33 -51.61 9.97
C ALA A 13 9.29 -50.80 9.14
N ALA A 14 8.18 -51.40 8.74
CA ALA A 14 7.10 -50.74 8.04
C ALA A 14 6.39 -49.67 8.91
N LEU A 15 6.16 -50.02 10.20
CA LEU A 15 5.60 -49.07 11.18
C LEU A 15 6.53 -47.88 11.45
N LEU A 16 7.84 -48.11 11.54
CA LEU A 16 8.82 -47.03 11.66
C LEU A 16 8.86 -46.14 10.42
N PHE A 17 8.75 -46.71 9.24
CA PHE A 17 8.69 -45.93 7.99
C PHE A 17 7.43 -45.09 7.85
N VAL A 18 6.27 -45.59 8.28
CA VAL A 18 5.01 -44.84 8.32
C VAL A 18 5.05 -43.71 9.35
N LEU A 19 5.65 -43.93 10.52
CA LEU A 19 5.84 -42.88 11.55
C LEU A 19 6.81 -41.78 11.08
N LEU A 20 7.82 -42.08 10.30
CA LEU A 20 8.70 -41.08 9.66
C LEU A 20 8.00 -40.27 8.55
N TRP A 21 7.02 -40.88 7.86
CA TRP A 21 6.23 -40.19 6.84
C TRP A 21 5.15 -39.27 7.43
N ILE A 22 4.60 -39.58 8.59
CA ILE A 22 3.61 -38.76 9.30
C ILE A 22 4.27 -37.59 10.07
N GLY A 23 5.58 -37.70 10.36
CA GLY A 23 6.35 -36.67 11.07
C GLY A 23 6.87 -35.52 10.23
N GLY A 24 6.65 -35.53 8.91
CA GLY A 24 7.22 -34.53 8.03
C GLY A 24 6.19 -33.69 7.31
N SER A 25 5.73 -32.61 7.89
CA SER A 25 5.29 -31.35 7.30
C SER A 25 4.22 -30.70 8.15
N PHE A 26 4.54 -30.39 9.39
CA PHE A 26 3.88 -29.23 9.98
C PHE A 26 4.46 -28.01 9.25
N PRO A 27 3.63 -27.19 8.57
CA PRO A 27 4.11 -25.90 8.14
C PRO A 27 4.55 -25.19 9.43
N VAL A 28 5.86 -25.06 9.60
CA VAL A 28 6.41 -24.11 10.56
C VAL A 28 5.97 -22.76 10.00
N ASN A 29 4.81 -22.28 10.43
CA ASN A 29 4.52 -20.87 10.41
C ASN A 29 5.55 -20.24 11.36
N ALA A 30 6.73 -20.02 10.85
CA ALA A 30 7.65 -19.06 11.43
C ALA A 30 6.91 -17.73 11.30
N LYS A 31 6.18 -17.37 12.37
CA LYS A 31 5.81 -15.98 12.60
C LYS A 31 7.15 -15.28 12.59
N GLU A 32 7.47 -14.59 11.48
CA GLU A 32 8.61 -13.68 11.42
C GLU A 32 8.40 -12.69 12.57
N THR A 33 9.01 -13.01 13.70
CA THR A 33 8.97 -12.17 14.88
C THR A 33 9.85 -10.97 14.57
N GLY A 34 9.25 -9.84 14.26
CA GLY A 34 9.91 -8.57 14.38
C GLY A 34 9.92 -7.63 13.19
N ARG A 35 9.47 -8.02 11.99
CA ARG A 35 9.43 -7.08 10.87
C ARG A 35 8.00 -6.56 10.67
N GLY A 36 7.83 -5.27 10.88
CA GLY A 36 6.59 -4.57 10.51
C GLY A 36 6.32 -4.75 9.01
N ARG A 37 5.04 -4.84 8.61
CA ARG A 37 4.62 -4.95 7.21
C ARG A 37 3.85 -3.72 6.81
N VAL A 38 4.30 -3.05 5.77
CA VAL A 38 3.71 -1.83 5.23
C VAL A 38 3.27 -2.05 3.80
N LEU A 39 2.08 -1.62 3.47
CA LEU A 39 1.62 -1.52 2.08
C LEU A 39 1.64 -0.05 1.67
N PHE A 40 2.42 0.28 0.64
CA PHE A 40 2.37 1.59 0.01
C PHE A 40 1.52 1.54 -1.27
N ILE A 41 0.50 2.38 -1.34
CA ILE A 41 -0.37 2.54 -2.52
C ILE A 41 -0.15 3.93 -3.08
N SER A 42 0.39 4.03 -4.30
CA SER A 42 0.59 5.29 -4.99
C SER A 42 -0.49 5.53 -6.03
N SER A 43 -0.93 6.79 -6.15
CA SER A 43 -1.78 7.25 -7.25
C SER A 43 -1.10 7.08 -8.60
N TYR A 44 0.23 7.21 -8.65
CA TYR A 44 1.01 7.24 -9.89
C TYR A 44 1.83 5.97 -10.08
N SER A 45 2.40 5.79 -11.27
CA SER A 45 3.33 4.69 -11.56
C SER A 45 4.70 4.96 -10.93
N TYR A 46 5.50 3.90 -10.75
CA TYR A 46 6.89 4.04 -10.28
C TYR A 46 7.75 4.92 -11.19
N ALA A 47 7.40 5.01 -12.49
CA ALA A 47 8.11 5.84 -13.46
C ALA A 47 7.84 7.35 -13.31
N TRP A 48 6.85 7.75 -12.50
CA TRP A 48 6.58 9.16 -12.22
C TRP A 48 7.71 9.73 -11.36
N GLU A 49 8.22 10.92 -11.72
CA GLU A 49 9.50 11.43 -11.20
C GLU A 49 9.57 11.60 -9.67
N THR A 50 8.44 11.85 -9.01
CA THR A 50 8.39 12.03 -7.55
C THR A 50 8.33 10.71 -6.77
N ILE A 51 7.84 9.62 -7.38
CA ILE A 51 7.58 8.36 -6.69
C ILE A 51 8.84 7.65 -6.17
N PRO A 52 9.95 7.57 -6.92
CA PRO A 52 11.19 7.01 -6.38
C PRO A 52 11.68 7.77 -5.14
N GLN A 53 11.50 9.09 -5.07
CA GLN A 53 11.90 9.92 -3.94
C GLN A 53 11.00 9.70 -2.73
N GLN A 54 9.68 9.56 -2.93
CA GLN A 54 8.72 9.20 -1.86
C GLN A 54 9.08 7.83 -1.27
N ILE A 55 9.29 6.83 -2.10
CA ILE A 55 9.68 5.48 -1.66
C ILE A 55 11.00 5.50 -0.88
N ASP A 56 11.99 6.25 -1.35
CA ASP A 56 13.28 6.39 -0.66
C ASP A 56 13.11 7.07 0.72
N GLY A 57 12.27 8.11 0.80
CA GLY A 57 11.92 8.77 2.05
C GLY A 57 11.23 7.84 3.04
N ILE A 58 10.23 7.06 2.58
CA ILE A 58 9.53 6.06 3.40
C ILE A 58 10.51 5.01 3.92
N ARG A 59 11.36 4.45 3.05
CA ARG A 59 12.35 3.45 3.44
C ARG A 59 13.33 3.96 4.48
N LYS A 60 13.86 5.16 4.27
CA LYS A 60 14.79 5.80 5.22
C LYS A 60 14.16 6.05 6.58
N SER A 61 12.87 6.41 6.59
CA SER A 61 12.14 6.70 7.83
C SER A 61 11.76 5.46 8.62
N LEU A 62 11.44 4.36 7.93
CA LEU A 62 11.00 3.11 8.57
C LEU A 62 12.17 2.18 8.93
N GLY A 63 13.32 2.33 8.27
CA GLY A 63 14.49 1.47 8.48
C GLY A 63 14.37 0.08 7.86
N ASP A 64 15.37 -0.77 8.13
CA ASP A 64 15.51 -2.09 7.49
C ASP A 64 14.65 -3.20 8.13
N ASP A 65 14.05 -2.92 9.30
CA ASP A 65 13.22 -3.88 10.04
C ASP A 65 11.77 -3.95 9.55
N VAL A 66 11.45 -3.24 8.45
CA VAL A 66 10.11 -3.17 7.88
C VAL A 66 10.13 -3.71 6.45
N THR A 67 9.17 -4.58 6.13
CA THR A 67 8.91 -5.02 4.76
C THR A 67 7.87 -4.11 4.13
N ILE A 68 8.17 -3.54 2.95
CA ILE A 68 7.28 -2.63 2.25
C ILE A 68 6.89 -3.24 0.90
N ASP A 69 5.59 -3.48 0.72
CA ASP A 69 5.02 -3.87 -0.56
C ASP A 69 4.44 -2.63 -1.27
N TYR A 70 4.60 -2.56 -2.59
CA TYR A 70 4.22 -1.40 -3.39
C TYR A 70 3.11 -1.76 -4.38
N LYS A 71 2.10 -0.88 -4.50
CA LYS A 71 1.02 -0.96 -5.48
C LYS A 71 0.83 0.41 -6.12
N PHE A 72 0.69 0.42 -7.45
CA PHE A 72 0.61 1.63 -8.26
C PHE A 72 -0.68 1.65 -9.06
N MET A 73 -1.46 2.74 -8.95
CA MET A 73 -2.72 2.92 -9.67
C MET A 73 -2.53 3.45 -11.08
N ASP A 74 -1.41 4.16 -11.31
CA ASP A 74 -1.03 4.76 -12.60
C ASP A 74 -2.06 5.74 -13.18
N THR A 75 -2.66 6.56 -12.33
CA THR A 75 -3.75 7.47 -12.71
C THR A 75 -3.30 8.65 -13.59
N LYS A 76 -1.99 8.93 -13.71
CA LYS A 76 -1.51 9.92 -14.67
C LYS A 76 -1.64 9.44 -16.13
N ASN A 77 -1.52 8.12 -16.34
CA ASN A 77 -1.67 7.52 -17.66
C ASN A 77 -3.12 7.06 -17.92
N VAL A 78 -3.80 6.50 -16.91
CA VAL A 78 -5.14 5.93 -17.06
C VAL A 78 -6.02 6.36 -15.88
N ASP A 79 -6.62 7.56 -15.98
CA ASP A 79 -7.57 8.06 -14.97
C ASP A 79 -9.01 7.73 -15.38
N THR A 80 -9.41 6.49 -15.17
CA THR A 80 -10.74 5.99 -15.50
C THR A 80 -11.34 5.20 -14.35
N ALA A 81 -12.67 5.22 -14.23
CA ALA A 81 -13.38 4.40 -13.26
C ALA A 81 -13.10 2.89 -13.44
N GLU A 82 -12.90 2.45 -14.68
CA GLU A 82 -12.55 1.06 -14.98
C GLU A 82 -11.16 0.70 -14.43
N ASN A 83 -10.15 1.56 -14.60
CA ASN A 83 -8.83 1.33 -14.02
C ASN A 83 -8.91 1.21 -12.49
N VAL A 84 -9.63 2.09 -11.83
CA VAL A 84 -9.87 2.04 -10.37
C VAL A 84 -10.55 0.73 -9.96
N HIS A 85 -11.54 0.27 -10.75
CA HIS A 85 -12.25 -0.99 -10.47
C HIS A 85 -11.36 -2.22 -10.68
N LEU A 86 -10.54 -2.26 -11.73
CA LEU A 86 -9.57 -3.32 -11.96
C LEU A 86 -8.50 -3.36 -10.87
N PHE A 87 -8.02 -2.20 -10.46
CA PHE A 87 -7.09 -2.09 -9.33
C PHE A 87 -7.71 -2.64 -8.04
N TYR A 88 -8.98 -2.28 -7.74
CA TYR A 88 -9.71 -2.82 -6.60
C TYR A 88 -9.77 -4.36 -6.65
N LYS A 89 -10.17 -4.95 -7.77
CA LYS A 89 -10.25 -6.42 -7.90
C LYS A 89 -8.90 -7.08 -7.66
N SER A 90 -7.86 -6.58 -8.31
CA SER A 90 -6.49 -7.09 -8.19
C SER A 90 -5.96 -6.98 -6.75
N LEU A 91 -6.12 -5.80 -6.14
CA LEU A 91 -5.65 -5.57 -4.77
C LEU A 91 -6.45 -6.38 -3.74
N SER A 92 -7.77 -6.46 -3.88
CA SER A 92 -8.62 -7.26 -2.99
C SER A 92 -8.23 -8.74 -3.01
N TYR A 93 -8.00 -9.30 -4.21
CA TYR A 93 -7.49 -10.66 -4.35
C TYR A 93 -6.11 -10.81 -3.71
N TYR A 94 -5.18 -9.91 -3.99
CA TYR A 94 -3.83 -9.93 -3.41
C TYR A 94 -3.87 -9.92 -1.88
N LEU A 95 -4.65 -9.01 -1.28
CA LEU A 95 -4.78 -8.90 0.18
C LEU A 95 -5.36 -10.17 0.82
N SER A 96 -6.17 -10.94 0.09
CA SER A 96 -6.69 -12.23 0.57
C SER A 96 -5.65 -13.35 0.58
N GLN A 97 -4.51 -13.19 -0.10
CA GLN A 97 -3.48 -14.21 -0.27
C GLN A 97 -2.22 -13.95 0.57
N VAL A 98 -2.08 -12.76 1.13
CA VAL A 98 -0.89 -12.37 1.90
C VAL A 98 -1.24 -12.13 3.38
N PRO A 99 -0.27 -12.22 4.31
CA PRO A 99 -0.48 -11.80 5.69
C PRO A 99 -0.91 -10.33 5.77
N ALA A 100 -1.68 -9.99 6.82
CA ALA A 100 -2.12 -8.63 7.05
C ALA A 100 -0.96 -7.63 7.16
N TYR A 101 -1.23 -6.40 6.76
CA TYR A 101 -0.32 -5.27 6.95
C TYR A 101 -0.58 -4.58 8.28
N ASP A 102 0.47 -4.06 8.90
CA ASP A 102 0.38 -3.27 10.12
C ASP A 102 -0.08 -1.85 9.84
N VAL A 103 0.28 -1.32 8.66
CA VAL A 103 -0.14 0.00 8.19
C VAL A 103 -0.22 0.05 6.66
N VAL A 104 -1.14 0.86 6.15
CA VAL A 104 -1.22 1.22 4.73
C VAL A 104 -0.83 2.69 4.59
N ILE A 105 0.19 2.97 3.79
CA ILE A 105 0.56 4.33 3.40
C ILE A 105 -0.04 4.59 2.02
N VAL A 106 -0.65 5.76 1.83
CA VAL A 106 -1.24 6.14 0.53
C VAL A 106 -0.69 7.47 0.08
N GLY A 107 -0.22 7.53 -1.15
CA GLY A 107 0.34 8.73 -1.78
C GLY A 107 -0.63 9.34 -2.78
N ASP A 108 -0.88 10.64 -2.60
CA ASP A 108 -1.72 11.50 -3.43
C ASP A 108 -3.25 11.21 -3.40
N ASP A 109 -4.02 12.11 -3.99
CA ASP A 109 -5.48 12.16 -3.90
C ASP A 109 -6.20 10.93 -4.45
N ALA A 110 -5.73 10.35 -5.57
CA ALA A 110 -6.42 9.20 -6.18
C ALA A 110 -6.31 7.96 -5.30
N ALA A 111 -5.11 7.66 -4.74
CA ALA A 111 -4.91 6.56 -3.80
C ALA A 111 -5.67 6.79 -2.49
N TYR A 112 -5.69 8.03 -2.00
CA TYR A 112 -6.47 8.40 -0.83
C TYR A 112 -7.98 8.18 -1.06
N ASN A 113 -8.52 8.69 -2.18
CA ASN A 113 -9.92 8.46 -2.55
C ASN A 113 -10.25 6.96 -2.67
N PHE A 114 -9.33 6.19 -3.27
CA PHE A 114 -9.47 4.74 -3.40
C PHE A 114 -9.65 4.07 -2.04
N VAL A 115 -8.77 4.35 -1.07
CA VAL A 115 -8.86 3.71 0.24
C VAL A 115 -10.08 4.15 1.04
N LEU A 116 -10.60 5.36 0.85
CA LEU A 116 -11.85 5.80 1.46
C LEU A 116 -13.05 5.03 0.91
N VAL A 117 -13.14 4.88 -0.42
CA VAL A 117 -14.24 4.17 -1.08
C VAL A 117 -14.20 2.67 -0.76
N TYR A 118 -13.03 2.06 -0.78
CA TYR A 118 -12.85 0.62 -0.59
C TYR A 118 -12.29 0.28 0.78
N ARG A 119 -12.55 1.08 1.80
CA ARG A 119 -12.02 0.92 3.17
C ARG A 119 -12.14 -0.50 3.71
N LYS A 120 -13.22 -1.20 3.34
CA LYS A 120 -13.54 -2.55 3.85
C LYS A 120 -12.48 -3.60 3.55
N ILE A 121 -11.74 -3.48 2.42
CA ILE A 121 -10.70 -4.47 2.09
C ILE A 121 -9.48 -4.41 3.02
N PHE A 122 -9.31 -3.31 3.74
CA PHE A 122 -8.19 -3.09 4.68
C PHE A 122 -8.57 -3.42 6.13
N GLY A 123 -9.84 -3.73 6.41
CA GLY A 123 -10.32 -4.00 7.78
C GLY A 123 -10.04 -2.84 8.74
N ASN A 124 -9.38 -3.14 9.86
CA ASN A 124 -8.98 -2.14 10.87
C ASN A 124 -7.55 -1.63 10.69
N THR A 125 -6.86 -2.00 9.62
CA THR A 125 -5.48 -1.54 9.37
C THR A 125 -5.44 -0.03 9.32
N PRO A 126 -4.55 0.63 10.09
CA PRO A 126 -4.35 2.06 10.05
C PRO A 126 -3.93 2.54 8.65
N ILE A 127 -4.41 3.72 8.26
CA ILE A 127 -4.05 4.38 7.00
C ILE A 127 -3.34 5.67 7.31
N VAL A 128 -2.18 5.86 6.69
CA VAL A 128 -1.42 7.11 6.72
C VAL A 128 -1.39 7.66 5.30
N PHE A 129 -1.91 8.86 5.09
CA PHE A 129 -1.88 9.50 3.79
C PHE A 129 -0.81 10.60 3.72
N GLU A 130 -0.28 10.81 2.52
CA GLU A 130 0.66 11.88 2.22
C GLU A 130 0.35 12.50 0.85
N GLY A 131 0.75 13.77 0.64
CA GLY A 131 0.59 14.45 -0.65
C GLY A 131 -0.87 14.71 -1.05
N VAL A 132 -1.81 14.69 -0.10
CA VAL A 132 -3.23 14.93 -0.38
C VAL A 132 -3.48 16.42 -0.48
N ASN A 133 -3.95 16.87 -1.65
CA ASN A 133 -4.27 18.28 -1.95
C ASN A 133 -5.69 18.65 -1.51
N ASN A 134 -6.62 17.70 -1.52
CA ASN A 134 -8.00 17.94 -1.16
C ASN A 134 -8.19 18.02 0.37
N VAL A 135 -7.95 19.22 0.92
CA VAL A 135 -8.02 19.50 2.35
C VAL A 135 -9.38 19.09 2.95
N SER A 136 -10.47 19.38 2.26
CA SER A 136 -11.83 19.07 2.73
C SER A 136 -12.03 17.56 2.89
N LYS A 137 -11.55 16.75 1.95
CA LYS A 137 -11.63 15.28 2.04
C LYS A 137 -10.71 14.73 3.13
N ALA A 138 -9.51 15.29 3.28
CA ALA A 138 -8.59 14.87 4.33
C ALA A 138 -9.20 15.12 5.72
N LEU A 139 -9.74 16.30 5.96
CA LEU A 139 -10.39 16.68 7.22
C LEU A 139 -11.69 15.91 7.47
N ALA A 140 -12.40 15.47 6.42
CA ALA A 140 -13.61 14.67 6.57
C ALA A 140 -13.36 13.32 7.27
N MET A 141 -12.10 12.87 7.36
CA MET A 141 -11.71 11.63 8.04
C MET A 141 -11.11 11.85 9.44
N ASP A 142 -11.05 13.08 9.92
CA ASP A 142 -10.45 13.44 11.23
C ASP A 142 -11.14 12.73 12.42
N TYR A 143 -12.40 12.33 12.28
CA TYR A 143 -13.12 11.53 13.27
C TYR A 143 -12.69 10.05 13.35
N ASN A 144 -11.94 9.56 12.36
CA ASN A 144 -11.55 8.16 12.29
C ASN A 144 -10.15 7.95 12.91
N PRO A 145 -10.04 7.31 14.09
CA PRO A 145 -8.76 7.15 14.76
C PRO A 145 -7.75 6.29 14.01
N ASN A 146 -8.21 5.57 12.98
CA ASN A 146 -7.35 4.73 12.14
C ASN A 146 -6.95 5.41 10.81
N VAL A 147 -7.18 6.71 10.68
CA VAL A 147 -6.77 7.48 9.49
C VAL A 147 -6.06 8.75 9.94
N THR A 148 -4.85 8.95 9.46
CA THR A 148 -4.05 10.15 9.71
C THR A 148 -3.14 10.43 8.52
N GLY A 149 -2.53 11.61 8.46
CA GLY A 149 -1.58 11.90 7.39
C GLY A 149 -1.20 13.37 7.29
N ILE A 150 -0.60 13.70 6.16
CA ILE A 150 -0.10 15.03 5.85
C ILE A 150 -0.82 15.57 4.63
N ILE A 151 -1.43 16.75 4.79
CA ILE A 151 -2.07 17.49 3.71
C ILE A 151 -1.00 18.36 3.04
N GLU A 152 -0.99 18.38 1.71
CA GLU A 152 -0.19 19.30 0.95
C GLU A 152 -0.87 20.67 0.92
N ASN A 153 -0.27 21.65 1.56
CA ASN A 153 -0.80 23.01 1.57
C ASN A 153 -0.29 23.80 0.35
N GLN A 154 -1.14 23.91 -0.64
CA GLN A 154 -0.81 24.65 -1.87
C GLN A 154 -0.93 26.15 -1.65
N THR A 155 0.16 26.88 -1.92
CA THR A 155 0.28 28.32 -1.68
C THR A 155 0.07 29.15 -2.96
N TYR A 156 -0.98 28.85 -3.73
CA TYR A 156 -1.27 29.58 -4.99
C TYR A 156 -1.34 31.09 -4.80
N GLY A 157 -2.02 31.56 -3.75
CA GLY A 157 -2.12 32.99 -3.45
C GLY A 157 -0.75 33.65 -3.23
N ASN A 158 0.15 32.99 -2.53
CA ASN A 158 1.51 33.51 -2.30
C ASN A 158 2.33 33.52 -3.60
N THR A 159 2.18 32.50 -4.44
CA THR A 159 2.84 32.41 -5.75
C THR A 159 2.36 33.54 -6.66
N ILE A 160 1.06 33.80 -6.71
CA ILE A 160 0.46 34.91 -7.47
C ILE A 160 0.96 36.24 -6.95
N ALA A 161 0.96 36.44 -5.63
CA ALA A 161 1.45 37.68 -5.00
C ALA A 161 2.94 37.93 -5.29
N LEU A 162 3.76 36.87 -5.32
CA LEU A 162 5.15 36.96 -5.72
C LEU A 162 5.29 37.32 -7.21
N ALA A 163 4.52 36.65 -8.10
CA ALA A 163 4.52 36.96 -9.52
C ALA A 163 4.14 38.41 -9.80
N GLN A 164 3.14 38.98 -9.10
CA GLN A 164 2.74 40.36 -9.23
C GLN A 164 3.82 41.34 -8.76
N LYS A 165 4.62 40.98 -7.76
CA LYS A 165 5.78 41.80 -7.33
C LYS A 165 6.89 41.85 -8.39
N ILE A 166 7.09 40.73 -9.11
CA ILE A 166 8.12 40.61 -10.16
C ILE A 166 7.63 41.27 -11.47
N TYR A 167 6.35 41.15 -11.76
CA TYR A 167 5.70 41.69 -12.96
C TYR A 167 4.48 42.57 -12.61
N PRO A 168 4.70 43.78 -12.06
CA PRO A 168 3.59 44.61 -11.59
C PRO A 168 2.63 45.07 -12.69
N GLU A 169 3.07 45.10 -13.93
CA GLU A 169 2.25 45.51 -15.09
C GLU A 169 1.39 44.35 -15.65
N ALA A 170 1.51 43.13 -15.11
CA ALA A 170 0.73 41.99 -15.58
C ALA A 170 -0.76 42.16 -15.18
N ALA A 171 -1.63 42.33 -16.17
CA ALA A 171 -3.07 42.50 -15.98
C ALA A 171 -3.84 41.18 -15.94
N HIS A 172 -3.23 40.08 -16.38
CA HIS A 172 -3.88 38.77 -16.48
C HIS A 172 -2.96 37.65 -15.97
N ILE A 173 -3.59 36.66 -15.33
CA ILE A 173 -2.95 35.41 -14.87
C ILE A 173 -3.68 34.26 -15.52
N VAL A 174 -2.94 33.31 -16.09
CA VAL A 174 -3.48 32.09 -16.68
C VAL A 174 -3.00 30.91 -15.85
N ALA A 175 -3.94 30.11 -15.32
CA ALA A 175 -3.64 28.84 -14.67
C ALA A 175 -3.76 27.71 -15.69
N ILE A 176 -2.74 26.85 -15.76
CA ILE A 176 -2.75 25.64 -16.58
C ILE A 176 -2.75 24.45 -15.62
N VAL A 177 -3.78 23.63 -15.69
CA VAL A 177 -3.96 22.44 -14.83
C VAL A 177 -4.29 21.23 -15.70
N ASP A 178 -3.96 20.04 -15.24
CA ASP A 178 -4.41 18.81 -15.90
C ASP A 178 -5.84 18.41 -15.43
N ASN A 179 -6.46 17.48 -16.16
CA ASN A 179 -7.82 17.00 -15.86
C ASN A 179 -7.79 15.72 -15.00
N THR A 180 -6.78 15.55 -14.15
CA THR A 180 -6.71 14.44 -13.19
C THR A 180 -7.36 14.82 -11.86
N VAL A 181 -7.60 13.81 -11.01
CA VAL A 181 -8.11 14.04 -9.63
C VAL A 181 -7.24 15.03 -8.87
N THR A 182 -5.91 14.95 -8.99
CA THR A 182 -4.96 15.85 -8.33
C THR A 182 -4.97 17.23 -8.96
N GLY A 183 -5.04 17.34 -10.30
CA GLY A 183 -5.05 18.63 -11.00
C GLY A 183 -6.32 19.46 -10.77
N LEU A 184 -7.42 18.80 -10.34
CA LEU A 184 -8.72 19.43 -10.07
C LEU A 184 -9.03 19.60 -8.58
N SER A 185 -8.11 19.18 -7.69
CA SER A 185 -8.28 19.23 -6.22
C SER A 185 -7.96 20.58 -5.57
#